data_dfa22a4f8735b5c2dc263dd9a9a27767
#
_entry.id   dfa22a4f8735b5c2dc263dd9a9a27767
#
_cell.length_a   1.000
_cell.length_b   1.000
_cell.length_c   1.000
_cell.angle_alpha   90.00
_cell.angle_beta   90.00
_cell.angle_gamma   90.00
#
_symmetry.space_group_name_H-M   'P 1'
#
loop_
_entity.id
_entity.type
_entity.pdbx_description
1 polymer ?
#
loop_
_entity_poly.entity_id
_entity_poly.type
_entity_poly.pdbx_seq_one_letter_code
_entity_poly.pdbx_strand_id
1 'polypeptide(L)'
;MYFFSHPLKNILFHLLLWGVYLPVNAQQHPGKQSENVLLPNGWSLSPAGNSLPLGDLPLNMAVSPNKRYLAVTNNGQGRQSLQLIDVRTQKLLHSLEIPVSWLGLAFASDNRTLYVSGGNSNSILRYEIIRNRLQLKDTFSLGKPWPVRISPAGLCLDDKKNLLYVVTKEDHSLYVLDTRTKAILQRDSFGKELYTCVLTPDRKNLLISHWGANELLVWNTQLRRLSSRISVGDNPNDLIVNKKGTLAYVACADNNTVSVVDLQAGKVIESLAATLYPDNLTGSTTNGVALSKNEKTLYIANADNNCLAVFDVSEPQKSRSMGFIPTGWYPTCVRTIGGKVYVANGKGLSSFPNPNGPNPLDTKQKVAYQQGDSTAIAKIEYIGGLMKGTLSIIAEPGAKSLTAYTRQVYQNTPYTHERALVADGEKGNPIPQKVGDPSPVKYVFYIIKENRTYDQMLGDMPEGNGDTALCLFPERITPNHHALARDFVLLDNFYVSAEVSADGHNWSTAGYANDFTEKTWVTSYGDRGGDYVYEGQNK
;
A
#
# COMPACT_ATOMS: atom_id res chain seq x y z
N MET A 1 -28.10 79.44 52.03
CA MET A 1 -26.88 80.24 51.79
C MET A 1 -25.69 79.29 51.86
N TYR A 2 -24.91 79.25 50.82
CA TYR A 2 -23.67 78.48 50.56
C TYR A 2 -23.75 76.98 50.19
N PHE A 3 -23.53 76.79 48.91
CA PHE A 3 -23.07 75.58 48.21
C PHE A 3 -21.69 75.12 48.66
N PHE A 4 -21.51 73.82 48.79
CA PHE A 4 -20.22 73.22 48.47
C PHE A 4 -20.41 71.90 47.72
N SER A 5 -20.02 71.92 46.45
CA SER A 5 -19.90 70.78 45.55
C SER A 5 -18.60 70.01 45.84
N HIS A 6 -18.71 68.69 45.96
CA HIS A 6 -17.55 67.83 45.86
C HIS A 6 -17.69 66.89 44.64
N PRO A 7 -16.70 66.80 43.78
CA PRO A 7 -16.75 65.87 42.62
C PRO A 7 -16.43 64.47 43.06
N LEU A 8 -17.31 63.51 42.74
CA LEU A 8 -17.03 62.09 42.77
C LEU A 8 -15.97 61.79 41.76
N LYS A 9 -14.81 61.35 42.21
CA LYS A 9 -13.79 60.73 41.38
C LYS A 9 -14.25 59.31 41.01
N ASN A 10 -14.53 59.11 39.73
CA ASN A 10 -14.70 57.79 39.14
C ASN A 10 -13.36 57.03 39.21
N ILE A 11 -13.25 56.05 40.10
CA ILE A 11 -12.19 55.05 40.10
C ILE A 11 -12.65 53.95 39.14
N LEU A 12 -12.17 54.01 37.91
CA LEU A 12 -12.26 52.93 36.95
C LEU A 12 -11.32 51.80 37.45
N PHE A 13 -11.91 50.77 38.03
CA PHE A 13 -11.18 49.51 38.31
C PHE A 13 -10.97 48.82 36.98
N HIS A 14 -9.79 48.96 36.37
CA HIS A 14 -9.34 48.08 35.30
C HIS A 14 -8.97 46.72 35.92
N LEU A 15 -9.91 45.80 35.92
CA LEU A 15 -9.64 44.38 36.06
C LEU A 15 -8.86 43.96 34.81
N LEU A 16 -7.55 43.92 34.92
CA LEU A 16 -6.68 43.18 34.00
C LEU A 16 -6.98 41.68 34.18
N LEU A 17 -7.92 41.17 33.41
CA LEU A 17 -8.03 39.73 33.14
C LEU A 17 -6.75 39.31 32.42
N TRP A 18 -5.79 38.86 33.18
CA TRP A 18 -4.72 38.01 32.64
C TRP A 18 -5.38 36.68 32.25
N GLY A 19 -5.90 36.62 31.04
CA GLY A 19 -6.24 35.38 30.42
C GLY A 19 -4.94 34.57 30.30
N VAL A 20 -4.79 33.57 31.15
CA VAL A 20 -3.81 32.52 30.95
C VAL A 20 -4.23 31.84 29.63
N TYR A 21 -3.62 32.26 28.53
CA TYR A 21 -3.65 31.49 27.30
C TYR A 21 -2.86 30.21 27.59
N LEU A 22 -3.54 29.21 28.12
CA LEU A 22 -3.05 27.83 27.93
C LEU A 22 -3.09 27.61 26.42
N PRO A 23 -1.98 27.28 25.78
CA PRO A 23 -2.05 26.86 24.39
C PRO A 23 -2.92 25.61 24.36
N VAL A 24 -4.18 25.76 24.00
CA VAL A 24 -4.98 24.64 23.54
C VAL A 24 -4.27 24.20 22.27
N ASN A 25 -3.50 23.15 22.36
CA ASN A 25 -2.99 22.48 21.17
C ASN A 25 -4.24 22.06 20.39
N ALA A 26 -4.63 22.86 19.42
CA ALA A 26 -5.74 22.53 18.55
C ALA A 26 -5.43 21.18 17.93
N GLN A 27 -6.26 20.19 18.19
CA GLN A 27 -6.12 18.85 17.64
C GLN A 27 -6.08 18.96 16.11
N GLN A 28 -4.98 18.53 15.51
CA GLN A 28 -4.85 18.53 14.06
C GLN A 28 -5.61 17.33 13.50
N HIS A 29 -6.64 17.60 12.72
CA HIS A 29 -7.37 16.54 12.03
C HIS A 29 -6.61 16.07 10.78
N PRO A 30 -6.73 14.79 10.39
CA PRO A 30 -6.16 14.28 9.14
C PRO A 30 -6.64 15.09 7.93
N GLY A 31 -5.79 15.16 6.91
CA GLY A 31 -6.05 15.88 5.66
C GLY A 31 -4.97 16.90 5.32
N LYS A 32 -5.26 17.74 4.33
CA LYS A 32 -4.32 18.72 3.81
C LYS A 32 -4.06 19.83 4.83
N GLN A 33 -2.81 19.97 5.21
CA GLN A 33 -2.27 21.08 5.99
C GLN A 33 -1.64 22.14 5.07
N SER A 34 -1.02 23.19 5.62
CA SER A 34 -0.40 24.26 4.83
C SER A 34 0.74 23.75 3.93
N GLU A 35 1.59 22.87 4.45
CA GLU A 35 2.81 22.40 3.76
C GLU A 35 2.86 20.89 3.49
N ASN A 36 2.05 20.10 4.20
CA ASN A 36 2.00 18.66 4.07
C ASN A 36 0.56 18.14 4.19
N VAL A 37 0.40 16.84 4.11
CA VAL A 37 -0.86 16.16 4.40
C VAL A 37 -0.65 15.30 5.63
N LEU A 38 -1.49 15.48 6.67
CA LEU A 38 -1.50 14.63 7.85
C LEU A 38 -2.38 13.40 7.58
N LEU A 39 -1.84 12.22 7.83
CA LEU A 39 -2.55 10.95 7.71
C LEU A 39 -3.21 10.56 9.05
N PRO A 40 -4.24 9.68 9.01
CA PRO A 40 -4.93 9.21 10.22
C PRO A 40 -4.01 8.57 11.27
N ASN A 41 -2.94 7.91 10.83
CA ASN A 41 -1.94 7.27 11.70
C ASN A 41 -0.84 8.22 12.21
N GLY A 42 -1.01 9.53 12.02
CA GLY A 42 -0.05 10.54 12.48
C GLY A 42 1.16 10.76 11.57
N TRP A 43 1.32 10.00 10.50
CA TRP A 43 2.34 10.28 9.48
C TRP A 43 1.96 11.49 8.65
N SER A 44 2.96 12.16 8.09
CA SER A 44 2.75 13.23 7.12
C SER A 44 3.23 12.83 5.73
N LEU A 45 2.62 13.40 4.69
CA LEU A 45 3.04 13.23 3.31
C LEU A 45 3.51 14.56 2.72
N SER A 46 4.68 14.53 2.09
CA SER A 46 5.25 15.62 1.28
C SER A 46 6.01 15.02 0.10
N PRO A 47 5.32 14.41 -0.87
CA PRO A 47 5.93 13.62 -1.93
C PRO A 47 6.83 14.46 -2.82
N ALA A 48 7.98 13.89 -3.20
CA ALA A 48 8.91 14.51 -4.14
C ALA A 48 8.35 14.46 -5.58
N GLY A 49 8.73 15.44 -6.40
CA GLY A 49 8.39 15.51 -7.81
C GLY A 49 6.93 15.88 -8.08
N ASN A 50 6.39 15.37 -9.19
CA ASN A 50 5.02 15.59 -9.61
C ASN A 50 4.17 14.35 -9.33
N SER A 51 2.91 14.54 -8.95
CA SER A 51 1.93 13.46 -8.75
C SER A 51 0.85 13.48 -9.84
N LEU A 52 0.60 12.32 -10.46
CA LEU A 52 -0.49 12.11 -11.41
C LEU A 52 -1.54 11.20 -10.76
N PRO A 53 -2.84 11.56 -10.78
CA PRO A 53 -3.89 10.69 -10.25
C PRO A 53 -3.98 9.36 -10.98
N LEU A 54 -4.17 8.27 -10.22
CA LEU A 54 -4.42 6.91 -10.70
C LEU A 54 -5.77 6.38 -10.19
N GLY A 55 -6.08 5.13 -10.50
CA GLY A 55 -7.22 4.40 -9.92
C GLY A 55 -6.90 3.86 -8.53
N ASP A 56 -7.76 2.96 -8.03
CA ASP A 56 -7.66 2.39 -6.70
C ASP A 56 -6.52 1.37 -6.62
N LEU A 57 -5.66 1.48 -5.64
CA LEU A 57 -4.56 0.56 -5.35
C LEU A 57 -3.77 0.13 -6.61
N PRO A 58 -3.00 1.03 -7.25
CA PRO A 58 -2.09 0.62 -8.32
C PRO A 58 -1.02 -0.32 -7.76
N LEU A 59 -0.99 -1.58 -8.23
CA LEU A 59 -0.05 -2.59 -7.73
C LEU A 59 1.18 -2.76 -8.61
N ASN A 60 1.06 -2.55 -9.93
CA ASN A 60 2.20 -2.78 -10.82
C ASN A 60 2.21 -1.83 -12.00
N MET A 61 3.41 -1.64 -12.53
CA MET A 61 3.68 -0.83 -13.71
C MET A 61 4.56 -1.61 -14.69
N ALA A 62 4.17 -1.60 -15.97
CA ALA A 62 4.99 -2.11 -17.06
C ALA A 62 5.36 -1.00 -18.04
N VAL A 63 6.62 -0.98 -18.47
CA VAL A 63 7.16 -0.02 -19.42
C VAL A 63 7.24 -0.68 -20.80
N SER A 64 6.72 -0.02 -21.83
CA SER A 64 6.89 -0.52 -23.22
C SER A 64 8.39 -0.52 -23.61
N PRO A 65 8.86 -1.48 -24.44
CA PRO A 65 10.27 -1.59 -24.83
C PRO A 65 10.88 -0.30 -25.38
N ASN A 66 10.10 0.48 -26.15
CA ASN A 66 10.51 1.81 -26.68
C ASN A 66 10.41 2.95 -25.65
N LYS A 67 10.00 2.65 -24.41
CA LYS A 67 9.83 3.62 -23.31
C LYS A 67 8.83 4.73 -23.58
N ARG A 68 7.90 4.54 -24.51
CA ARG A 68 6.85 5.51 -24.83
C ARG A 68 5.69 5.41 -23.84
N TYR A 69 5.28 4.19 -23.52
CA TYR A 69 4.11 3.92 -22.69
C TYR A 69 4.50 3.34 -21.34
N LEU A 70 3.77 3.75 -20.32
CA LEU A 70 3.72 3.14 -19.03
C LEU A 70 2.29 2.64 -18.80
N ALA A 71 2.10 1.34 -18.61
CA ALA A 71 0.82 0.74 -18.25
C ALA A 71 0.78 0.52 -16.73
N VAL A 72 -0.36 0.79 -16.11
CA VAL A 72 -0.59 0.64 -14.66
C VAL A 72 -1.85 -0.16 -14.42
N THR A 73 -1.79 -1.19 -13.57
CA THR A 73 -2.99 -1.88 -13.05
C THR A 73 -3.44 -1.24 -11.75
N ASN A 74 -4.73 -0.98 -11.63
CA ASN A 74 -5.38 -0.50 -10.41
C ASN A 74 -6.29 -1.61 -9.90
N ASN A 75 -5.96 -2.17 -8.74
CA ASN A 75 -6.49 -3.45 -8.25
C ASN A 75 -7.24 -3.30 -6.93
N GLY A 76 -7.66 -2.07 -6.57
CA GLY A 76 -8.33 -1.79 -5.31
C GLY A 76 -9.74 -2.36 -5.21
N GLN A 77 -10.38 -2.05 -4.09
CA GLN A 77 -11.72 -2.53 -3.76
C GLN A 77 -12.79 -1.93 -4.69
N GLY A 78 -12.65 -0.67 -5.09
CA GLY A 78 -13.57 0.00 -6.01
C GLY A 78 -13.47 -0.51 -7.46
N ARG A 79 -13.64 0.37 -8.44
CA ARG A 79 -13.55 0.01 -9.86
C ARG A 79 -12.10 -0.24 -10.27
N GLN A 80 -11.82 -1.47 -10.65
CA GLN A 80 -10.50 -1.83 -11.16
C GLN A 80 -10.30 -1.29 -12.58
N SER A 81 -9.08 -0.92 -12.91
CA SER A 81 -8.79 -0.33 -14.20
C SER A 81 -7.36 -0.59 -14.68
N LEU A 82 -7.20 -0.48 -16.00
CA LEU A 82 -5.91 -0.44 -16.67
C LEU A 82 -5.69 0.95 -17.24
N GLN A 83 -4.62 1.60 -16.84
CA GLN A 83 -4.29 2.96 -17.27
C GLN A 83 -3.04 2.97 -18.16
N LEU A 84 -3.10 3.76 -19.24
CA LEU A 84 -2.00 3.96 -20.18
C LEU A 84 -1.51 5.39 -20.09
N ILE A 85 -0.23 5.59 -19.81
CA ILE A 85 0.41 6.89 -19.61
C ILE A 85 1.48 7.08 -20.67
N ASP A 86 1.55 8.27 -21.26
CA ASP A 86 2.65 8.68 -22.13
C ASP A 86 3.82 9.17 -21.26
N VAL A 87 4.94 8.47 -21.35
CA VAL A 87 6.14 8.73 -20.52
C VAL A 87 6.76 10.10 -20.84
N ARG A 88 6.72 10.54 -22.08
CA ARG A 88 7.32 11.81 -22.53
C ARG A 88 6.53 13.02 -22.02
N THR A 89 5.20 12.99 -22.18
CA THR A 89 4.31 14.08 -21.79
C THR A 89 3.85 13.98 -20.35
N GLN A 90 4.03 12.81 -19.70
CA GLN A 90 3.57 12.50 -18.33
C GLN A 90 2.06 12.69 -18.19
N LYS A 91 1.30 12.34 -19.22
CA LYS A 91 -0.16 12.47 -19.25
C LYS A 91 -0.82 11.11 -19.36
N LEU A 92 -1.96 10.97 -18.68
CA LEU A 92 -2.86 9.85 -18.85
C LEU A 92 -3.45 9.91 -20.26
N LEU A 93 -3.23 8.86 -21.06
CA LEU A 93 -3.76 8.72 -22.42
C LEU A 93 -5.11 8.00 -22.42
N HIS A 94 -5.25 6.97 -21.60
CA HIS A 94 -6.44 6.15 -21.53
C HIS A 94 -6.59 5.52 -20.17
N SER A 95 -7.80 5.48 -19.64
CA SER A 95 -8.20 4.70 -18.49
C SER A 95 -9.32 3.76 -18.93
N LEU A 96 -9.10 2.46 -18.78
CA LEU A 96 -10.04 1.42 -19.17
C LEU A 96 -10.46 0.65 -17.91
N GLU A 97 -11.74 0.69 -17.60
CA GLU A 97 -12.32 -0.10 -16.53
C GLU A 97 -12.32 -1.59 -16.91
N ILE A 98 -11.88 -2.44 -16.01
CA ILE A 98 -11.85 -3.91 -16.17
C ILE A 98 -12.53 -4.55 -14.97
N PRO A 99 -13.36 -5.58 -15.16
CA PRO A 99 -14.14 -6.16 -14.06
C PRO A 99 -13.26 -6.76 -12.95
N VAL A 100 -12.25 -7.55 -13.35
CA VAL A 100 -11.32 -8.24 -12.44
C VAL A 100 -9.93 -8.21 -13.02
N SER A 101 -8.95 -7.83 -12.22
CA SER A 101 -7.53 -7.86 -12.58
C SER A 101 -6.66 -8.14 -11.35
N TRP A 102 -5.40 -8.44 -11.61
CA TRP A 102 -4.36 -8.49 -10.60
C TRP A 102 -3.08 -7.84 -11.14
N LEU A 103 -1.97 -7.93 -10.41
CA LEU A 103 -0.73 -7.18 -10.68
C LEU A 103 -0.05 -7.46 -12.02
N GLY A 104 -0.30 -8.60 -12.65
CA GLY A 104 0.48 -9.07 -13.81
C GLY A 104 0.33 -8.19 -15.05
N LEU A 105 1.46 -7.69 -15.56
CA LEU A 105 1.57 -6.89 -16.78
C LEU A 105 2.79 -7.32 -17.59
N ALA A 106 2.65 -7.52 -18.91
CA ALA A 106 3.76 -7.78 -19.81
C ALA A 106 3.54 -7.13 -21.18
N PHE A 107 4.42 -6.20 -21.58
CA PHE A 107 4.45 -5.66 -22.95
C PHE A 107 5.15 -6.63 -23.89
N ALA A 108 4.61 -6.75 -25.10
CA ALA A 108 5.31 -7.38 -26.21
C ALA A 108 6.36 -6.44 -26.84
N SER A 109 7.32 -7.00 -27.57
CA SER A 109 8.38 -6.25 -28.23
C SER A 109 7.89 -5.32 -29.37
N ASP A 110 6.64 -5.53 -29.84
CA ASP A 110 5.97 -4.66 -30.83
C ASP A 110 5.54 -3.31 -30.27
N ASN A 111 5.68 -3.07 -28.94
CA ASN A 111 5.27 -1.85 -28.23
C ASN A 111 3.76 -1.56 -28.27
N ARG A 112 2.95 -2.47 -28.72
CA ARG A 112 1.50 -2.31 -28.87
C ARG A 112 0.70 -3.35 -28.11
N THR A 113 1.19 -4.57 -28.07
CA THR A 113 0.53 -5.67 -27.38
C THR A 113 0.86 -5.67 -25.89
N LEU A 114 -0.16 -5.73 -25.06
CA LEU A 114 -0.06 -5.77 -23.60
C LEU A 114 -0.86 -6.95 -23.04
N TYR A 115 -0.21 -7.82 -22.30
CA TYR A 115 -0.86 -8.89 -21.55
C TYR A 115 -1.11 -8.44 -20.12
N VAL A 116 -2.30 -8.74 -19.59
CA VAL A 116 -2.79 -8.29 -18.28
C VAL A 116 -3.41 -9.47 -17.54
N SER A 117 -3.04 -9.64 -16.29
CA SER A 117 -3.67 -10.65 -15.43
C SER A 117 -5.14 -10.29 -15.17
N GLY A 118 -6.01 -11.28 -15.34
CA GLY A 118 -7.43 -11.20 -14.98
C GLY A 118 -7.73 -11.68 -13.55
N GLY A 119 -6.71 -11.90 -12.69
CA GLY A 119 -6.91 -12.31 -11.30
C GLY A 119 -7.88 -13.49 -11.16
N ASN A 120 -8.87 -13.40 -10.31
CA ASN A 120 -9.84 -14.46 -10.03
C ASN A 120 -10.82 -14.75 -11.19
N SER A 121 -10.74 -14.04 -12.32
CA SER A 121 -11.38 -14.49 -13.57
C SER A 121 -10.65 -15.68 -14.20
N ASN A 122 -9.48 -16.07 -13.65
CA ASN A 122 -8.62 -17.16 -14.13
C ASN A 122 -8.26 -17.06 -15.61
N SER A 123 -8.01 -15.83 -16.05
CA SER A 123 -7.72 -15.52 -17.45
C SER A 123 -6.57 -14.51 -17.59
N ILE A 124 -5.99 -14.47 -18.79
CA ILE A 124 -5.07 -13.40 -19.18
C ILE A 124 -5.74 -12.62 -20.31
N LEU A 125 -5.81 -11.32 -20.16
CA LEU A 125 -6.38 -10.40 -21.13
C LEU A 125 -5.28 -9.87 -22.06
N ARG A 126 -5.45 -9.98 -23.37
CA ARG A 126 -4.53 -9.40 -24.34
C ARG A 126 -5.15 -8.15 -24.96
N TYR A 127 -4.51 -7.02 -24.71
CA TYR A 127 -4.88 -5.73 -25.26
C TYR A 127 -3.95 -5.32 -26.40
N GLU A 128 -4.46 -4.51 -27.30
CA GLU A 128 -3.71 -3.81 -28.34
C GLU A 128 -3.84 -2.30 -28.15
N ILE A 129 -2.74 -1.56 -28.28
CA ILE A 129 -2.75 -0.10 -28.23
C ILE A 129 -2.98 0.44 -29.63
N ILE A 130 -4.17 0.98 -29.87
CA ILE A 130 -4.58 1.58 -31.13
C ILE A 130 -4.89 3.06 -30.88
N ARG A 131 -4.21 3.96 -31.57
CA ARG A 131 -4.39 5.43 -31.43
C ARG A 131 -4.34 5.89 -29.96
N ASN A 132 -3.36 5.39 -29.20
CA ASN A 132 -3.15 5.65 -27.76
C ASN A 132 -4.31 5.15 -26.87
N ARG A 133 -5.11 4.21 -27.30
CA ARG A 133 -6.19 3.60 -26.52
C ARG A 133 -5.98 2.08 -26.42
N LEU A 134 -6.28 1.54 -25.26
CA LEU A 134 -6.28 0.10 -25.01
C LEU A 134 -7.57 -0.51 -25.56
N GLN A 135 -7.46 -1.53 -26.38
CA GLN A 135 -8.59 -2.30 -26.93
C GLN A 135 -8.35 -3.78 -26.64
N LEU A 136 -9.32 -4.44 -26.03
CA LEU A 136 -9.25 -5.87 -25.78
C LEU A 136 -9.25 -6.61 -27.13
N LYS A 137 -8.21 -7.41 -27.36
CA LYS A 137 -8.09 -8.23 -28.57
C LYS A 137 -8.66 -9.62 -28.37
N ASP A 138 -8.24 -10.28 -27.31
CA ASP A 138 -8.74 -11.59 -26.93
C ASP A 138 -8.32 -11.96 -25.48
N THR A 139 -8.68 -13.18 -25.07
CA THR A 139 -8.45 -13.70 -23.74
C THR A 139 -7.87 -15.10 -23.78
N PHE A 140 -6.96 -15.43 -22.87
CA PHE A 140 -6.41 -16.76 -22.63
C PHE A 140 -7.04 -17.29 -21.35
N SER A 141 -7.78 -18.38 -21.41
CA SER A 141 -8.39 -19.00 -20.23
C SER A 141 -7.43 -20.00 -19.60
N LEU A 142 -7.24 -19.91 -18.28
CA LEU A 142 -6.55 -20.93 -17.48
C LEU A 142 -7.56 -21.90 -16.84
N GLY A 143 -8.83 -21.53 -16.77
CA GLY A 143 -9.92 -22.28 -16.19
C GLY A 143 -11.17 -21.44 -16.03
N LYS A 144 -12.20 -22.01 -15.40
CA LYS A 144 -13.42 -21.27 -15.04
C LYS A 144 -13.07 -20.17 -14.00
N PRO A 145 -13.80 -19.04 -14.00
CA PRO A 145 -13.65 -18.02 -12.96
C PRO A 145 -13.85 -18.58 -11.54
N TRP A 146 -13.56 -17.75 -10.54
CA TRP A 146 -13.89 -18.06 -9.14
C TRP A 146 -15.31 -18.67 -9.03
N PRO A 147 -15.56 -19.75 -8.24
CA PRO A 147 -14.70 -20.26 -7.15
C PRO A 147 -13.60 -21.27 -7.55
N VAL A 148 -13.33 -21.48 -8.84
CA VAL A 148 -12.15 -22.27 -9.24
C VAL A 148 -10.91 -21.44 -8.92
N ARG A 149 -9.99 -22.00 -8.12
CA ARG A 149 -8.85 -21.29 -7.53
C ARG A 149 -7.62 -21.45 -8.41
N ILE A 150 -7.33 -20.44 -9.24
CA ILE A 150 -6.08 -20.35 -10.05
C ILE A 150 -5.42 -19.00 -9.80
N SER A 151 -6.11 -17.90 -10.09
CA SER A 151 -5.70 -16.52 -9.85
C SER A 151 -4.32 -16.19 -10.44
N PRO A 152 -4.20 -15.97 -11.77
CA PRO A 152 -2.97 -15.47 -12.36
C PRO A 152 -2.49 -14.20 -11.68
N ALA A 153 -1.20 -14.16 -11.34
CA ALA A 153 -0.50 -13.07 -10.68
C ALA A 153 0.51 -12.45 -11.66
N GLY A 154 1.79 -12.67 -11.47
CA GLY A 154 2.84 -12.14 -12.34
C GLY A 154 2.88 -12.76 -13.73
N LEU A 155 3.29 -11.96 -14.71
CA LEU A 155 3.41 -12.35 -16.12
C LEU A 155 4.80 -12.03 -16.64
N CYS A 156 5.37 -12.95 -17.44
CA CYS A 156 6.61 -12.71 -18.19
C CYS A 156 6.50 -13.26 -19.61
N LEU A 157 6.88 -12.45 -20.60
CA LEU A 157 6.76 -12.80 -22.02
C LEU A 157 8.12 -13.11 -22.66
N ASP A 158 8.24 -14.24 -23.33
CA ASP A 158 9.31 -14.54 -24.27
C ASP A 158 8.78 -14.45 -25.71
N ASP A 159 8.80 -13.24 -26.29
CA ASP A 159 8.36 -12.99 -27.65
C ASP A 159 9.10 -13.81 -28.70
N LYS A 160 10.39 -14.09 -28.48
CA LYS A 160 11.19 -14.85 -29.44
C LYS A 160 10.70 -16.30 -29.59
N LYS A 161 10.13 -16.84 -28.52
CA LYS A 161 9.59 -18.20 -28.49
C LYS A 161 8.06 -18.25 -28.56
N ASN A 162 7.40 -17.10 -28.58
CA ASN A 162 5.93 -16.97 -28.45
C ASN A 162 5.41 -17.65 -27.17
N LEU A 163 6.12 -17.50 -26.06
CA LEU A 163 5.74 -18.08 -24.79
C LEU A 163 5.38 -17.00 -23.78
N LEU A 164 4.26 -17.18 -23.12
CA LEU A 164 3.85 -16.39 -21.96
C LEU A 164 3.94 -17.29 -20.72
N TYR A 165 4.76 -16.86 -19.76
CA TYR A 165 4.88 -17.45 -18.44
C TYR A 165 3.93 -16.74 -17.50
N VAL A 166 3.12 -17.49 -16.77
CA VAL A 166 2.10 -17.00 -15.84
C VAL A 166 2.26 -17.71 -14.52
N VAL A 167 2.56 -16.97 -13.47
CA VAL A 167 2.53 -17.51 -12.11
C VAL A 167 1.19 -17.24 -11.47
N THR A 168 0.73 -18.12 -10.59
CA THR A 168 -0.60 -18.07 -10.01
C THR A 168 -0.55 -18.07 -8.49
N LYS A 169 -1.51 -17.36 -7.87
CA LYS A 169 -1.58 -17.19 -6.44
C LYS A 169 -2.35 -18.35 -5.76
N GLU A 170 -3.47 -18.80 -6.33
CA GLU A 170 -4.36 -19.73 -5.63
C GLU A 170 -4.05 -21.22 -5.88
N ASP A 171 -3.59 -21.59 -7.08
CA ASP A 171 -3.20 -22.97 -7.36
C ASP A 171 -1.66 -23.17 -7.41
N HIS A 172 -0.92 -22.12 -6.99
CA HIS A 172 0.51 -22.14 -6.71
C HIS A 172 1.36 -22.68 -7.88
N SER A 173 1.01 -22.29 -9.09
CA SER A 173 1.54 -22.92 -10.31
C SER A 173 2.20 -21.92 -11.25
N LEU A 174 3.15 -22.41 -12.04
CA LEU A 174 3.63 -21.79 -13.26
C LEU A 174 2.91 -22.40 -14.45
N TYR A 175 2.24 -21.58 -15.25
CA TYR A 175 1.70 -21.96 -16.55
C TYR A 175 2.60 -21.43 -17.66
N VAL A 176 2.87 -22.26 -18.66
CA VAL A 176 3.55 -21.89 -19.90
C VAL A 176 2.54 -21.93 -21.03
N LEU A 177 2.26 -20.80 -21.65
CA LEU A 177 1.25 -20.63 -22.69
C LEU A 177 1.90 -20.31 -24.04
N ASP A 178 1.39 -20.88 -25.12
CA ASP A 178 1.71 -20.42 -26.49
C ASP A 178 0.85 -19.20 -26.83
N THR A 179 1.48 -18.07 -27.15
CA THR A 179 0.76 -16.80 -27.40
C THR A 179 0.01 -16.76 -28.72
N ARG A 180 0.26 -17.68 -29.65
CA ARG A 180 -0.39 -17.79 -30.95
C ARG A 180 -1.62 -18.69 -30.90
N THR A 181 -1.45 -19.88 -30.29
CA THR A 181 -2.51 -20.90 -30.21
C THR A 181 -3.35 -20.79 -28.95
N LYS A 182 -2.87 -20.06 -27.94
CA LYS A 182 -3.45 -19.94 -26.58
C LYS A 182 -3.42 -21.26 -25.78
N ALA A 183 -2.74 -22.26 -26.26
CA ALA A 183 -2.64 -23.55 -25.60
C ALA A 183 -1.79 -23.45 -24.33
N ILE A 184 -2.21 -24.13 -23.26
CA ILE A 184 -1.39 -24.40 -22.09
C ILE A 184 -0.44 -25.52 -22.46
N LEU A 185 0.85 -25.20 -22.56
CA LEU A 185 1.90 -26.18 -22.94
C LEU A 185 2.43 -26.94 -21.74
N GLN A 186 2.37 -26.32 -20.55
CA GLN A 186 2.87 -26.92 -19.32
C GLN A 186 2.26 -26.21 -18.10
N ARG A 187 2.13 -26.97 -17.01
CA ARG A 187 1.79 -26.46 -15.68
C ARG A 187 2.67 -27.20 -14.65
N ASP A 188 3.39 -26.41 -13.84
CA ASP A 188 4.21 -26.90 -12.72
C ASP A 188 3.69 -26.29 -11.42
N SER A 189 3.41 -27.10 -10.38
CA SER A 189 2.95 -26.62 -9.07
C SER A 189 4.10 -26.59 -8.06
N PHE A 190 4.10 -25.58 -7.17
CA PHE A 190 5.17 -25.37 -6.18
C PHE A 190 4.69 -25.42 -4.73
N GLY A 191 3.39 -25.52 -4.51
CA GLY A 191 2.78 -25.79 -3.20
C GLY A 191 2.48 -24.58 -2.32
N LYS A 192 2.95 -23.38 -2.67
CA LYS A 192 2.67 -22.12 -2.00
C LYS A 192 2.50 -21.00 -3.01
N GLU A 193 1.98 -19.85 -2.57
CA GLU A 193 1.65 -18.70 -3.39
C GLU A 193 2.86 -18.18 -4.18
N LEU A 194 2.65 -17.90 -5.47
CA LEU A 194 3.63 -17.25 -6.34
C LEU A 194 3.18 -15.80 -6.60
N TYR A 195 4.14 -14.86 -6.66
CA TYR A 195 3.81 -13.45 -6.85
C TYR A 195 4.17 -12.94 -8.25
N THR A 196 5.45 -12.95 -8.62
CA THR A 196 5.90 -12.48 -9.92
C THR A 196 6.96 -13.38 -10.55
N CYS A 197 7.23 -13.16 -11.83
CA CYS A 197 8.30 -13.86 -12.53
C CYS A 197 9.01 -12.93 -13.52
N VAL A 198 10.32 -13.15 -13.70
CA VAL A 198 11.19 -12.37 -14.60
C VAL A 198 12.17 -13.30 -15.31
N LEU A 199 12.31 -13.14 -16.63
CA LEU A 199 13.34 -13.84 -17.40
C LEU A 199 14.73 -13.23 -17.17
N THR A 200 15.75 -14.07 -17.05
CA THR A 200 17.14 -13.61 -17.16
C THR A 200 17.39 -13.01 -18.55
N PRO A 201 18.33 -12.05 -18.71
CA PRO A 201 18.59 -11.39 -20.00
C PRO A 201 18.95 -12.37 -21.14
N ASP A 202 19.59 -13.50 -20.83
CA ASP A 202 19.89 -14.57 -21.78
C ASP A 202 18.69 -15.50 -22.06
N ARG A 203 17.57 -15.30 -21.33
CA ARG A 203 16.32 -16.08 -21.40
C ARG A 203 16.45 -17.57 -21.09
N LYS A 204 17.54 -17.99 -20.44
CA LYS A 204 17.74 -19.41 -20.05
C LYS A 204 17.01 -19.78 -18.78
N ASN A 205 16.78 -18.80 -17.89
CA ASN A 205 16.10 -19.01 -16.64
C ASN A 205 14.95 -18.04 -16.47
N LEU A 206 13.86 -18.52 -15.86
CA LEU A 206 12.78 -17.74 -15.31
C LEU A 206 12.97 -17.73 -13.79
N LEU A 207 13.09 -16.54 -13.22
CA LEU A 207 13.12 -16.33 -11.78
C LEU A 207 11.70 -16.09 -11.30
N ILE A 208 11.29 -16.74 -10.22
CA ILE A 208 9.93 -16.64 -9.68
C ILE A 208 10.03 -16.34 -8.19
N SER A 209 9.37 -15.29 -7.72
CA SER A 209 9.21 -15.04 -6.31
C SER A 209 8.15 -15.98 -5.73
N HIS A 210 8.56 -16.82 -4.79
CA HIS A 210 7.73 -17.81 -4.10
C HIS A 210 7.23 -17.17 -2.80
N TRP A 211 6.19 -16.35 -2.94
CA TRP A 211 5.69 -15.41 -1.94
C TRP A 211 5.38 -16.07 -0.60
N GLY A 212 4.67 -17.20 -0.63
CA GLY A 212 4.28 -17.93 0.56
C GLY A 212 5.34 -18.89 1.13
N ALA A 213 6.56 -18.95 0.56
CA ALA A 213 7.59 -19.90 0.98
C ALA A 213 8.99 -19.31 1.20
N ASN A 214 9.14 -17.98 1.11
CA ASN A 214 10.41 -17.28 1.35
C ASN A 214 11.56 -17.77 0.47
N GLU A 215 11.26 -18.04 -0.81
CA GLU A 215 12.20 -18.58 -1.78
C GLU A 215 12.19 -17.78 -3.09
N LEU A 216 13.33 -17.74 -3.76
CA LEU A 216 13.45 -17.44 -5.18
C LEU A 216 13.59 -18.76 -5.94
N LEU A 217 12.63 -19.09 -6.82
CA LEU A 217 12.71 -20.26 -7.68
C LEU A 217 13.46 -19.92 -8.97
N VAL A 218 14.35 -20.78 -9.40
CA VAL A 218 15.05 -20.70 -10.69
C VAL A 218 14.53 -21.82 -11.57
N TRP A 219 13.73 -21.47 -12.58
CA TRP A 219 13.15 -22.43 -13.52
C TRP A 219 13.86 -22.34 -14.88
N ASN A 220 14.39 -23.47 -15.37
CA ASN A 220 15.12 -23.52 -16.63
C ASN A 220 14.18 -23.56 -17.83
N THR A 221 14.25 -22.57 -18.71
CA THR A 221 13.33 -22.42 -19.85
C THR A 221 13.57 -23.40 -20.98
N GLN A 222 14.76 -23.98 -21.06
CA GLN A 222 15.13 -24.99 -22.11
C GLN A 222 14.73 -26.39 -21.66
N LEU A 223 15.08 -26.73 -20.41
CA LEU A 223 14.77 -28.04 -19.83
C LEU A 223 13.33 -28.13 -19.33
N ARG A 224 12.63 -26.96 -19.24
CA ARG A 224 11.27 -26.83 -18.77
C ARG A 224 11.04 -27.47 -17.38
N ARG A 225 11.95 -27.19 -16.46
CA ARG A 225 11.87 -27.71 -15.08
C ARG A 225 12.53 -26.77 -14.08
N LEU A 226 12.16 -26.94 -12.82
CA LEU A 226 12.82 -26.27 -11.71
C LEU A 226 14.31 -26.71 -11.65
N SER A 227 15.21 -25.74 -11.57
CA SER A 227 16.66 -25.97 -11.43
C SER A 227 17.11 -25.84 -9.99
N SER A 228 16.63 -24.81 -9.26
CA SER A 228 17.00 -24.58 -7.85
C SER A 228 15.96 -23.76 -7.10
N ARG A 229 16.05 -23.86 -5.78
CA ARG A 229 15.35 -23.03 -4.81
C ARG A 229 16.40 -22.29 -3.98
N ILE A 230 16.25 -20.97 -3.82
CA ILE A 230 17.19 -20.13 -3.09
C ILE A 230 16.40 -19.46 -1.97
N SER A 231 16.73 -19.74 -0.72
CA SER A 231 16.11 -19.08 0.42
C SER A 231 16.45 -17.59 0.40
N VAL A 232 15.43 -16.75 0.55
CA VAL A 232 15.51 -15.28 0.63
C VAL A 232 14.78 -14.78 1.88
N GLY A 233 14.60 -13.48 2.03
CA GLY A 233 13.81 -12.94 3.14
C GLY A 233 12.31 -13.25 3.01
N ASP A 234 11.55 -12.83 4.03
CA ASP A 234 10.13 -13.19 4.17
C ASP A 234 9.25 -12.46 3.15
N ASN A 235 8.29 -13.18 2.59
CA ASN A 235 7.31 -12.73 1.59
C ASN A 235 7.98 -12.03 0.39
N PRO A 236 8.81 -12.75 -0.40
CA PRO A 236 9.45 -12.20 -1.59
C PRO A 236 8.39 -11.83 -2.64
N ASN A 237 8.32 -10.55 -2.99
CA ASN A 237 7.35 -10.03 -3.96
C ASN A 237 8.03 -9.57 -5.26
N ASP A 238 8.28 -8.26 -5.48
CA ASP A 238 8.89 -7.76 -6.72
C ASP A 238 10.38 -8.12 -6.80
N LEU A 239 10.87 -8.32 -8.01
CA LEU A 239 12.28 -8.64 -8.24
C LEU A 239 12.79 -8.02 -9.53
N ILE A 240 14.09 -7.73 -9.58
CA ILE A 240 14.77 -7.25 -10.78
C ILE A 240 16.12 -7.96 -10.96
N VAL A 241 16.48 -8.22 -12.21
CA VAL A 241 17.76 -8.82 -12.59
C VAL A 241 18.63 -7.75 -13.25
N ASN A 242 19.94 -7.74 -12.95
CA ASN A 242 20.87 -6.85 -13.61
C ASN A 242 21.05 -7.25 -15.10
N LYS A 243 21.52 -6.32 -15.95
CA LYS A 243 21.70 -6.55 -17.40
C LYS A 243 22.64 -7.69 -17.75
N LYS A 244 23.61 -7.99 -16.87
CA LYS A 244 24.53 -9.11 -17.04
C LYS A 244 23.87 -10.47 -16.74
N GLY A 245 22.73 -10.49 -16.06
CA GLY A 245 22.07 -11.73 -15.64
C GLY A 245 22.79 -12.47 -14.51
N THR A 246 23.63 -11.76 -13.74
CA THR A 246 24.44 -12.36 -12.66
C THR A 246 23.86 -12.13 -11.28
N LEU A 247 23.12 -11.03 -11.08
CA LEU A 247 22.52 -10.65 -9.81
C LEU A 247 21.02 -10.44 -9.94
N ALA A 248 20.26 -10.94 -8.97
CA ALA A 248 18.88 -10.60 -8.76
C ALA A 248 18.72 -9.86 -7.42
N TYR A 249 17.85 -8.84 -7.41
CA TYR A 249 17.44 -8.11 -6.22
C TYR A 249 15.99 -8.46 -5.95
N VAL A 250 15.72 -9.06 -4.81
CA VAL A 250 14.38 -9.57 -4.43
C VAL A 250 13.88 -8.80 -3.23
N ALA A 251 12.78 -8.06 -3.40
CA ALA A 251 12.12 -7.36 -2.30
C ALA A 251 11.40 -8.38 -1.41
N CYS A 252 11.63 -8.30 -0.10
CA CYS A 252 11.10 -9.21 0.91
C CYS A 252 10.29 -8.37 1.90
N ALA A 253 8.96 -8.39 1.75
CA ALA A 253 8.07 -7.40 2.35
C ALA A 253 8.03 -7.48 3.88
N ASP A 254 7.93 -8.68 4.45
CA ASP A 254 7.61 -8.85 5.86
C ASP A 254 8.84 -8.80 6.79
N ASN A 255 10.05 -8.76 6.23
CA ASN A 255 11.25 -8.49 7.01
C ASN A 255 12.03 -7.24 6.57
N ASN A 256 11.40 -6.37 5.76
CA ASN A 256 11.90 -5.06 5.34
C ASN A 256 13.26 -5.09 4.63
N THR A 257 13.56 -6.16 3.91
CA THR A 257 14.86 -6.31 3.26
C THR A 257 14.76 -6.47 1.76
N VAL A 258 15.90 -6.30 1.09
CA VAL A 258 16.12 -6.78 -0.28
C VAL A 258 17.23 -7.81 -0.26
N SER A 259 16.93 -9.04 -0.67
CA SER A 259 17.93 -10.08 -0.84
C SER A 259 18.66 -9.90 -2.16
N VAL A 260 20.00 -9.76 -2.13
CA VAL A 260 20.85 -9.74 -3.30
C VAL A 260 21.34 -11.16 -3.58
N VAL A 261 20.90 -11.73 -4.69
CA VAL A 261 21.14 -13.12 -5.05
C VAL A 261 22.20 -13.19 -6.16
N ASP A 262 23.27 -13.92 -5.93
CA ASP A 262 24.19 -14.35 -6.99
C ASP A 262 23.57 -15.54 -7.72
N LEU A 263 23.18 -15.34 -8.98
CA LEU A 263 22.49 -16.35 -9.78
C LEU A 263 23.41 -17.48 -10.25
N GLN A 264 24.72 -17.25 -10.32
CA GLN A 264 25.70 -18.27 -10.66
C GLN A 264 26.02 -19.14 -9.46
N ALA A 265 26.23 -18.52 -8.30
CA ALA A 265 26.48 -19.24 -7.05
C ALA A 265 25.20 -19.88 -6.46
N GLY A 266 24.02 -19.44 -6.90
CA GLY A 266 22.73 -19.95 -6.42
C GLY A 266 22.44 -19.63 -4.95
N LYS A 267 22.87 -18.46 -4.45
CA LYS A 267 22.72 -18.06 -3.03
C LYS A 267 22.58 -16.57 -2.85
N VAL A 268 21.99 -16.18 -1.72
CA VAL A 268 22.02 -14.79 -1.23
C VAL A 268 23.44 -14.45 -0.81
N ILE A 269 23.94 -13.32 -1.30
CA ILE A 269 25.28 -12.80 -0.98
C ILE A 269 25.24 -11.55 -0.10
N GLU A 270 24.09 -10.89 -0.02
CA GLU A 270 23.90 -9.70 0.78
C GLU A 270 22.40 -9.51 1.06
N SER A 271 22.05 -8.95 2.23
CA SER A 271 20.71 -8.54 2.60
C SER A 271 20.72 -7.06 2.95
N LEU A 272 19.92 -6.26 2.22
CA LEU A 272 19.85 -4.81 2.39
C LEU A 272 18.67 -4.47 3.28
N ALA A 273 18.92 -3.96 4.49
CA ALA A 273 17.87 -3.45 5.37
C ALA A 273 17.37 -2.09 4.85
N ALA A 274 16.11 -2.04 4.41
CA ALA A 274 15.51 -0.86 3.79
C ALA A 274 14.78 0.05 4.80
N THR A 275 14.82 -0.27 6.10
CA THR A 275 14.14 0.45 7.19
C THR A 275 14.67 1.88 7.38
N LEU A 276 13.83 2.74 7.96
CA LEU A 276 14.24 4.11 8.34
C LEU A 276 15.22 4.11 9.51
N TYR A 277 15.14 3.13 10.40
CA TYR A 277 15.93 3.01 11.61
C TYR A 277 16.69 1.69 11.64
N PRO A 278 17.88 1.66 12.27
CA PRO A 278 18.77 0.49 12.21
C PRO A 278 18.31 -0.74 13.00
N ASP A 279 17.30 -0.61 13.85
CA ASP A 279 16.74 -1.67 14.68
C ASP A 279 15.95 -2.74 13.89
N ASN A 280 15.72 -2.48 12.60
CA ASN A 280 15.09 -3.41 11.63
C ASN A 280 13.78 -4.05 12.12
N LEU A 281 12.97 -3.30 12.86
CA LEU A 281 11.62 -3.73 13.24
C LEU A 281 10.77 -3.90 11.98
N THR A 282 9.89 -4.91 11.98
CA THR A 282 8.94 -5.15 10.87
C THR A 282 7.99 -3.96 10.67
N GLY A 283 7.38 -3.83 9.49
CA GLY A 283 6.38 -2.81 9.20
C GLY A 283 6.85 -1.68 8.27
N SER A 284 7.98 -1.82 7.57
CA SER A 284 8.31 -0.91 6.44
C SER A 284 7.70 -1.38 5.12
N THR A 285 7.52 -2.68 4.98
CA THR A 285 6.91 -3.38 3.83
C THR A 285 7.60 -3.04 2.51
N THR A 286 8.69 -3.75 2.17
CA THR A 286 9.40 -3.57 0.89
C THR A 286 8.59 -4.14 -0.27
N ASN A 287 8.00 -3.28 -1.09
CA ASN A 287 7.01 -3.65 -2.11
C ASN A 287 7.52 -3.66 -3.55
N GLY A 288 8.64 -3.04 -3.83
CA GLY A 288 9.11 -2.96 -5.19
C GLY A 288 10.56 -2.54 -5.30
N VAL A 289 11.21 -2.94 -6.38
CA VAL A 289 12.63 -2.65 -6.65
C VAL A 289 12.87 -2.17 -8.07
N ALA A 290 13.78 -1.22 -8.24
CA ALA A 290 14.23 -0.75 -9.55
C ALA A 290 15.70 -0.34 -9.52
N LEU A 291 16.46 -0.74 -10.54
CA LEU A 291 17.82 -0.29 -10.77
C LEU A 291 17.85 0.99 -11.60
N SER A 292 18.75 1.90 -11.30
CA SER A 292 19.09 3.03 -12.16
C SER A 292 19.62 2.55 -13.53
N LYS A 293 19.64 3.44 -14.53
CA LYS A 293 20.10 3.10 -15.88
C LYS A 293 21.51 2.50 -15.91
N ASN A 294 22.42 2.96 -15.05
CA ASN A 294 23.80 2.48 -14.90
C ASN A 294 23.96 1.31 -13.93
N GLU A 295 22.84 0.87 -13.30
CA GLU A 295 22.78 -0.23 -12.33
C GLU A 295 23.62 -0.03 -11.05
N LYS A 296 24.02 1.21 -10.75
CA LYS A 296 24.77 1.54 -9.52
C LYS A 296 23.87 1.91 -8.35
N THR A 297 22.63 2.28 -8.63
CA THR A 297 21.66 2.69 -7.61
C THR A 297 20.45 1.78 -7.66
N LEU A 298 20.05 1.28 -6.49
CA LEU A 298 18.81 0.54 -6.28
C LEU A 298 17.82 1.44 -5.55
N TYR A 299 16.60 1.53 -6.07
CA TYR A 299 15.44 2.16 -5.43
C TYR A 299 14.52 1.08 -4.90
N ILE A 300 14.12 1.20 -3.63
CA ILE A 300 13.31 0.22 -2.91
C ILE A 300 12.06 0.92 -2.40
N ALA A 301 10.87 0.46 -2.76
CA ALA A 301 9.62 1.03 -2.30
C ALA A 301 9.28 0.50 -0.90
N ASN A 302 9.25 1.38 0.10
CA ASN A 302 8.84 1.09 1.48
C ASN A 302 7.40 1.58 1.67
N ALA A 303 6.43 0.67 1.59
CA ALA A 303 5.02 1.00 1.52
C ALA A 303 4.54 1.75 2.76
N ASP A 304 4.73 1.21 3.94
CA ASP A 304 4.23 1.80 5.19
C ASP A 304 5.07 2.97 5.72
N ASN A 305 6.27 3.16 5.17
CA ASN A 305 7.08 4.34 5.46
C ASN A 305 6.90 5.49 4.44
N ASN A 306 6.05 5.33 3.43
CA ASN A 306 5.74 6.34 2.42
C ASN A 306 6.99 6.93 1.75
N CYS A 307 7.98 6.10 1.45
CA CYS A 307 9.23 6.54 0.85
C CYS A 307 9.89 5.47 -0.03
N LEU A 308 10.89 5.90 -0.79
CA LEU A 308 11.87 4.99 -1.38
C LEU A 308 13.12 4.99 -0.54
N ALA A 309 13.65 3.82 -0.19
CA ALA A 309 15.04 3.69 0.23
C ALA A 309 15.96 3.67 -1.00
N VAL A 310 17.11 4.31 -0.92
CA VAL A 310 18.07 4.44 -2.01
C VAL A 310 19.40 3.84 -1.59
N PHE A 311 19.88 2.87 -2.34
CA PHE A 311 21.14 2.16 -2.07
C PHE A 311 22.14 2.32 -3.22
N ASP A 312 23.40 2.55 -2.87
CA ASP A 312 24.52 2.32 -3.77
C ASP A 312 24.82 0.82 -3.81
N VAL A 313 24.63 0.20 -4.98
CA VAL A 313 24.85 -1.22 -5.24
C VAL A 313 25.95 -1.44 -6.29
N SER A 314 26.83 -0.47 -6.46
CA SER A 314 27.90 -0.52 -7.46
C SER A 314 28.93 -1.61 -7.19
N GLU A 315 29.14 -1.98 -5.93
CA GLU A 315 30.03 -3.06 -5.48
C GLU A 315 29.22 -4.13 -4.73
N PRO A 316 28.99 -5.31 -5.29
CA PRO A 316 28.29 -6.39 -4.60
C PRO A 316 28.94 -6.75 -3.25
N GLN A 317 28.14 -7.06 -2.25
CA GLN A 317 28.52 -7.32 -0.85
C GLN A 317 29.08 -6.10 -0.10
N LYS A 318 29.02 -4.91 -0.70
CA LYS A 318 29.40 -3.65 -0.07
C LYS A 318 28.36 -2.55 -0.34
N SER A 319 27.12 -2.94 -0.50
CA SER A 319 26.04 -2.00 -0.72
C SER A 319 25.85 -1.12 0.52
N ARG A 320 25.43 0.13 0.31
CA ARG A 320 25.22 1.09 1.40
C ARG A 320 23.98 1.94 1.15
N SER A 321 23.27 2.23 2.20
CA SER A 321 22.17 3.20 2.16
C SER A 321 22.73 4.60 1.82
N MET A 322 22.08 5.25 0.87
CA MET A 322 22.37 6.65 0.48
C MET A 322 21.35 7.63 1.07
N GLY A 323 20.23 7.13 1.57
CA GLY A 323 19.13 7.92 2.12
C GLY A 323 17.78 7.53 1.53
N PHE A 324 16.81 8.46 1.63
CA PHE A 324 15.40 8.19 1.31
C PHE A 324 14.81 9.30 0.43
N ILE A 325 13.74 8.95 -0.32
CA ILE A 325 12.96 9.88 -1.14
C ILE A 325 11.50 9.81 -0.68
N PRO A 326 10.84 10.92 -0.26
CA PRO A 326 9.44 10.89 0.13
C PRO A 326 8.53 10.67 -1.09
N THR A 327 7.51 9.82 -0.92
CA THR A 327 6.53 9.46 -1.95
C THR A 327 5.12 9.82 -1.51
N GLY A 328 4.12 9.43 -2.30
CA GLY A 328 2.73 9.40 -1.87
C GLY A 328 2.48 8.26 -0.87
N TRP A 329 1.22 8.09 -0.49
CA TRP A 329 0.81 7.13 0.52
C TRP A 329 0.86 5.70 -0.02
N TYR A 330 1.62 4.83 0.65
CA TYR A 330 1.74 3.40 0.37
C TYR A 330 2.34 3.09 -1.02
N PRO A 331 3.64 3.36 -1.27
CA PRO A 331 4.29 3.01 -2.54
C PRO A 331 4.30 1.49 -2.77
N THR A 332 3.76 1.06 -3.91
CA THR A 332 3.56 -0.35 -4.27
C THR A 332 4.53 -0.86 -5.31
N CYS A 333 5.00 0.02 -6.19
CA CYS A 333 5.85 -0.35 -7.31
C CYS A 333 6.73 0.83 -7.72
N VAL A 334 7.94 0.54 -8.15
CA VAL A 334 8.91 1.54 -8.62
C VAL A 334 9.52 1.13 -9.96
N ARG A 335 9.69 2.08 -10.89
CA ARG A 335 10.37 1.87 -12.19
C ARG A 335 11.24 3.08 -12.52
N THR A 336 12.35 2.87 -13.23
CA THR A 336 13.24 3.93 -13.71
C THR A 336 13.14 4.10 -15.22
N ILE A 337 12.87 5.30 -15.70
CA ILE A 337 12.70 5.59 -17.12
C ILE A 337 13.31 6.97 -17.45
N GLY A 338 14.33 7.00 -18.30
CA GLY A 338 14.84 8.25 -18.85
C GLY A 338 15.38 9.26 -17.83
N GLY A 339 16.04 8.80 -16.76
CA GLY A 339 16.57 9.66 -15.68
C GLY A 339 15.50 10.12 -14.69
N LYS A 340 14.37 9.43 -14.65
CA LYS A 340 13.30 9.64 -13.68
C LYS A 340 12.91 8.35 -12.99
N VAL A 341 12.47 8.48 -11.75
CA VAL A 341 11.88 7.42 -10.93
C VAL A 341 10.38 7.60 -10.92
N TYR A 342 9.65 6.56 -11.30
CA TYR A 342 8.20 6.48 -11.32
C TYR A 342 7.76 5.59 -10.17
N VAL A 343 6.87 6.06 -9.31
CA VAL A 343 6.41 5.34 -8.12
C VAL A 343 4.88 5.31 -8.10
N ALA A 344 4.31 4.13 -8.14
CA ALA A 344 2.88 3.95 -7.89
C ALA A 344 2.62 3.96 -6.38
N ASN A 345 1.67 4.78 -5.93
CA ASN A 345 1.29 4.90 -4.52
C ASN A 345 -0.15 4.40 -4.37
N GLY A 346 -0.34 3.36 -3.59
CA GLY A 346 -1.59 2.59 -3.51
C GLY A 346 -2.77 3.37 -2.90
N LYS A 347 -2.48 4.23 -1.93
CA LYS A 347 -3.48 4.96 -1.14
C LYS A 347 -3.51 6.47 -1.48
N GLY A 348 -2.69 6.94 -2.44
CA GLY A 348 -2.72 8.30 -2.99
C GLY A 348 -1.99 9.34 -2.16
N LEU A 349 -2.65 10.45 -1.85
CA LEU A 349 -2.04 11.62 -1.21
C LEU A 349 -2.71 12.05 0.09
N SER A 350 -3.94 11.59 0.38
CA SER A 350 -4.69 12.03 1.56
C SER A 350 -5.81 11.06 1.87
N SER A 351 -6.24 11.05 3.13
CA SER A 351 -7.57 10.56 3.51
C SER A 351 -8.65 11.57 3.13
N PHE A 352 -9.88 11.10 2.95
CA PHE A 352 -11.03 11.92 2.59
C PHE A 352 -12.21 11.60 3.52
N PRO A 353 -13.04 12.60 3.86
CA PRO A 353 -14.31 12.35 4.53
C PRO A 353 -15.24 11.61 3.57
N ASN A 354 -16.17 10.83 4.11
CA ASN A 354 -17.20 10.12 3.35
C ASN A 354 -18.61 10.68 3.60
N PRO A 355 -18.91 11.90 3.13
CA PRO A 355 -20.22 12.53 3.39
C PRO A 355 -21.38 11.82 2.68
N ASN A 356 -21.08 11.02 1.64
CA ASN A 356 -22.05 10.21 0.93
C ASN A 356 -21.99 8.73 1.37
N GLY A 357 -21.47 8.47 2.56
CA GLY A 357 -21.41 7.13 3.13
C GLY A 357 -22.81 6.57 3.45
N PRO A 358 -22.91 5.27 3.68
CA PRO A 358 -24.18 4.64 3.98
C PRO A 358 -24.75 5.15 5.31
N ASN A 359 -26.06 5.49 5.30
CA ASN A 359 -26.77 5.79 6.53
C ASN A 359 -27.19 4.47 7.21
N PRO A 360 -26.74 4.20 8.43
CA PRO A 360 -27.04 2.94 9.13
C PRO A 360 -28.53 2.76 9.45
N LEU A 361 -29.31 3.84 9.45
CA LEU A 361 -30.75 3.81 9.68
C LEU A 361 -31.58 3.52 8.42
N ASP A 362 -30.99 3.59 7.23
CA ASP A 362 -31.66 3.29 5.96
C ASP A 362 -31.24 1.92 5.40
N THR A 363 -32.02 0.91 5.68
CA THR A 363 -31.76 -0.48 5.24
C THR A 363 -31.94 -0.72 3.74
N LYS A 364 -32.45 0.26 2.99
CA LYS A 364 -32.71 0.14 1.54
C LYS A 364 -31.57 0.66 0.68
N GLN A 365 -30.54 1.23 1.29
CA GLN A 365 -29.39 1.74 0.57
C GLN A 365 -28.53 0.62 -0.04
N LYS A 366 -28.08 0.82 -1.27
CA LYS A 366 -27.14 -0.08 -1.96
C LYS A 366 -25.90 0.71 -2.37
N VAL A 367 -24.74 0.10 -2.24
CA VAL A 367 -23.46 0.68 -2.65
C VAL A 367 -23.30 0.57 -4.17
N ALA A 368 -22.94 1.66 -4.82
CA ALA A 368 -23.00 1.83 -6.30
C ALA A 368 -22.12 0.89 -7.13
N TYR A 369 -21.20 0.14 -6.54
CA TYR A 369 -20.27 -0.74 -7.26
C TYR A 369 -20.44 -2.24 -6.91
N GLN A 370 -21.46 -2.63 -6.18
CA GLN A 370 -21.79 -4.06 -6.03
C GLN A 370 -22.14 -4.63 -7.39
N GLN A 371 -21.38 -5.63 -7.82
CA GLN A 371 -21.58 -6.26 -9.13
C GLN A 371 -23.00 -6.81 -9.27
N GLY A 372 -23.62 -6.56 -10.42
CA GLY A 372 -24.88 -7.16 -10.85
C GLY A 372 -26.12 -6.29 -10.72
N ASP A 373 -26.06 -5.12 -10.12
CA ASP A 373 -27.21 -4.19 -10.08
C ASP A 373 -26.91 -2.90 -10.86
N SER A 374 -27.14 -2.92 -12.17
CA SER A 374 -27.06 -1.73 -13.04
C SER A 374 -28.11 -0.67 -12.69
N THR A 375 -29.03 -0.95 -11.79
CA THR A 375 -30.10 -0.05 -11.36
C THR A 375 -29.81 0.63 -10.02
N ALA A 376 -28.72 0.29 -9.36
CA ALA A 376 -28.30 0.96 -8.13
C ALA A 376 -27.86 2.39 -8.44
N ILE A 377 -28.79 3.30 -8.50
CA ILE A 377 -28.61 4.76 -8.63
C ILE A 377 -28.12 5.35 -7.29
N ALA A 378 -27.61 4.53 -6.40
CA ALA A 378 -27.17 5.00 -5.10
C ALA A 378 -25.88 5.80 -5.27
N LYS A 379 -25.95 7.09 -4.98
CA LYS A 379 -24.81 7.99 -4.78
C LYS A 379 -24.05 7.67 -3.49
N ILE A 380 -24.17 6.45 -2.97
CA ILE A 380 -23.54 6.04 -1.72
C ILE A 380 -22.17 5.49 -2.04
N GLU A 381 -21.18 6.07 -1.39
CA GLU A 381 -19.78 5.71 -1.53
C GLU A 381 -19.33 4.83 -0.37
N TYR A 382 -18.67 3.73 -0.66
CA TYR A 382 -18.00 2.92 0.35
C TYR A 382 -16.62 3.51 0.64
N ILE A 383 -16.25 3.60 1.92
CA ILE A 383 -15.01 4.23 2.37
C ILE A 383 -13.77 3.63 1.69
N GLY A 384 -13.71 2.31 1.52
CA GLY A 384 -12.60 1.63 0.85
C GLY A 384 -12.41 2.01 -0.63
N GLY A 385 -13.46 2.56 -1.28
CA GLY A 385 -13.40 3.04 -2.66
C GLY A 385 -12.97 4.50 -2.81
N LEU A 386 -12.78 5.24 -1.72
CA LEU A 386 -12.37 6.66 -1.74
C LEU A 386 -10.86 6.84 -1.88
N MET A 387 -10.06 5.84 -1.50
CA MET A 387 -8.60 5.91 -1.60
C MET A 387 -8.16 5.67 -3.04
N LYS A 388 -7.87 6.77 -3.75
CA LYS A 388 -7.35 6.72 -5.11
C LYS A 388 -5.83 6.80 -5.09
N GLY A 389 -5.18 5.93 -5.88
CA GLY A 389 -3.74 5.93 -6.03
C GLY A 389 -3.19 7.15 -6.78
N THR A 390 -1.89 7.30 -6.74
CA THR A 390 -1.15 8.30 -7.51
C THR A 390 0.12 7.73 -8.11
N LEU A 391 0.63 8.38 -9.15
CA LEU A 391 1.95 8.13 -9.71
C LEU A 391 2.86 9.31 -9.37
N SER A 392 3.87 9.10 -8.52
CA SER A 392 4.93 10.07 -8.31
C SER A 392 5.96 9.97 -9.45
N ILE A 393 6.33 11.11 -10.03
CA ILE A 393 7.32 11.22 -11.11
C ILE A 393 8.44 12.12 -10.63
N ILE A 394 9.58 11.53 -10.30
CA ILE A 394 10.68 12.17 -9.57
C ILE A 394 11.92 12.15 -10.46
N ALA A 395 12.60 13.27 -10.63
CA ALA A 395 13.93 13.28 -11.25
C ALA A 395 14.91 12.46 -10.40
N GLU A 396 15.75 11.64 -11.01
CA GLU A 396 16.79 10.92 -10.26
C GLU A 396 17.62 11.94 -9.46
N PRO A 397 17.67 11.86 -8.10
CA PRO A 397 18.25 12.89 -7.29
C PRO A 397 19.79 12.85 -7.33
N GLY A 398 20.42 14.01 -7.38
CA GLY A 398 21.82 14.15 -7.01
C GLY A 398 21.99 14.17 -5.48
N ALA A 399 23.24 14.12 -4.99
CA ALA A 399 23.54 14.03 -3.56
C ALA A 399 22.85 15.11 -2.71
N LYS A 400 22.86 16.37 -3.14
CA LYS A 400 22.22 17.49 -2.42
C LYS A 400 20.70 17.29 -2.29
N SER A 401 20.04 16.91 -3.37
CA SER A 401 18.58 16.65 -3.37
C SER A 401 18.23 15.44 -2.52
N LEU A 402 19.02 14.36 -2.58
CA LEU A 402 18.79 13.17 -1.77
C LEU A 402 18.94 13.46 -0.28
N THR A 403 19.92 14.28 0.13
CA THR A 403 20.05 14.73 1.53
C THR A 403 18.82 15.51 1.99
N ALA A 404 18.29 16.41 1.16
CA ALA A 404 17.08 17.16 1.48
C ALA A 404 15.84 16.24 1.57
N TYR A 405 15.69 15.31 0.65
CA TYR A 405 14.62 14.32 0.66
C TYR A 405 14.68 13.40 1.89
N THR A 406 15.87 12.95 2.25
CA THR A 406 16.08 12.12 3.45
C THR A 406 15.62 12.85 4.71
N ARG A 407 16.00 14.13 4.85
CA ARG A 407 15.53 14.97 5.97
C ARG A 407 14.01 15.07 5.98
N GLN A 408 13.38 15.27 4.81
CA GLN A 408 11.93 15.36 4.70
C GLN A 408 11.24 14.05 5.10
N VAL A 409 11.79 12.90 4.74
CA VAL A 409 11.24 11.59 5.16
C VAL A 409 11.24 11.47 6.68
N TYR A 410 12.33 11.84 7.35
CA TYR A 410 12.37 11.83 8.82
C TYR A 410 11.45 12.87 9.48
N GLN A 411 11.13 13.96 8.81
CA GLN A 411 10.13 14.93 9.28
C GLN A 411 8.69 14.44 9.10
N ASN A 412 8.45 13.54 8.15
CA ASN A 412 7.12 13.00 7.86
C ASN A 412 6.69 11.91 8.84
N THR A 413 7.62 11.26 9.54
CA THR A 413 7.28 10.22 10.53
C THR A 413 6.98 10.83 11.89
N PRO A 414 5.91 10.40 12.59
CA PRO A 414 5.67 10.78 13.98
C PRO A 414 6.62 10.08 14.95
N TYR A 415 7.35 9.09 14.46
CA TYR A 415 8.24 8.24 15.23
C TYR A 415 9.64 8.83 15.36
N THR A 416 10.19 8.81 16.57
CA THR A 416 11.61 9.07 16.82
C THR A 416 12.17 7.97 17.70
N HIS A 417 13.49 7.71 17.62
CA HIS A 417 14.13 6.70 18.47
C HIS A 417 13.94 7.00 19.96
N GLU A 418 13.91 8.26 20.35
CA GLU A 418 13.68 8.68 21.73
C GLU A 418 12.24 8.36 22.19
N ARG A 419 11.24 8.60 21.34
CA ARG A 419 9.84 8.27 21.62
C ARG A 419 9.58 6.77 21.69
N ALA A 420 10.39 5.94 21.07
CA ALA A 420 10.28 4.48 21.17
C ALA A 420 10.64 3.97 22.57
N LEU A 421 11.47 4.69 23.30
CA LEU A 421 12.00 4.28 24.59
C LEU A 421 11.31 4.96 25.79
N VAL A 422 10.70 6.12 25.54
CA VAL A 422 10.09 6.94 26.59
C VAL A 422 8.74 7.47 26.11
N ALA A 423 7.69 7.23 26.88
CA ALA A 423 6.37 7.80 26.66
C ALA A 423 6.19 9.07 27.49
N ASP A 424 5.46 10.04 26.96
CA ASP A 424 4.98 11.20 27.73
C ASP A 424 3.78 10.76 28.59
N GLY A 425 3.85 10.93 29.88
CA GLY A 425 2.77 10.59 30.80
C GLY A 425 2.71 11.54 31.99
N GLU A 426 1.53 11.69 32.56
CA GLU A 426 1.34 12.51 33.74
C GLU A 426 1.95 11.86 34.99
N LYS A 427 2.42 12.71 35.91
CA LYS A 427 2.96 12.23 37.19
C LYS A 427 1.89 11.45 37.97
N GLY A 428 2.25 10.22 38.35
CA GLY A 428 1.34 9.34 39.09
C GLY A 428 0.59 8.34 38.20
N ASN A 429 0.78 8.37 36.89
CA ASN A 429 0.26 7.35 35.99
C ASN A 429 0.90 5.99 36.34
N PRO A 430 0.11 4.93 36.59
CA PRO A 430 0.62 3.61 36.92
C PRO A 430 1.29 2.89 35.74
N ILE A 431 1.10 3.37 34.51
CA ILE A 431 1.71 2.79 33.32
C ILE A 431 3.16 3.29 33.23
N PRO A 432 4.15 2.39 33.09
CA PRO A 432 5.55 2.77 32.95
C PRO A 432 5.78 3.69 31.76
N GLN A 433 6.56 4.73 31.96
CA GLN A 433 6.89 5.71 30.92
C GLN A 433 8.17 5.36 30.16
N LYS A 434 8.98 4.47 30.67
CA LYS A 434 10.22 4.01 30.03
C LYS A 434 10.19 2.51 29.79
N VAL A 435 10.72 2.10 28.66
CA VAL A 435 10.93 0.68 28.37
C VAL A 435 11.87 0.07 29.42
N GLY A 436 11.45 -1.04 30.03
CA GLY A 436 12.19 -1.74 31.06
C GLY A 436 11.86 -1.34 32.52
N ASP A 437 11.08 -0.27 32.72
CA ASP A 437 10.60 0.07 34.04
C ASP A 437 9.56 -0.96 34.53
N PRO A 438 9.55 -1.30 35.86
CA PRO A 438 8.59 -2.25 36.38
C PRO A 438 7.16 -1.74 36.31
N SER A 439 6.24 -2.56 35.85
CA SER A 439 4.82 -2.24 35.82
C SER A 439 4.10 -2.78 37.07
N PRO A 440 3.26 -1.96 37.75
CA PRO A 440 2.37 -2.47 38.80
C PRO A 440 1.18 -3.25 38.22
N VAL A 441 0.90 -3.10 36.92
CA VAL A 441 -0.19 -3.80 36.23
C VAL A 441 0.27 -5.20 35.87
N LYS A 442 -0.39 -6.22 36.49
CA LYS A 442 -0.06 -7.64 36.29
C LYS A 442 -0.92 -8.31 35.21
N TYR A 443 -2.13 -7.83 35.01
CA TYR A 443 -3.11 -8.42 34.10
C TYR A 443 -3.72 -7.34 33.23
N VAL A 444 -3.91 -7.64 31.95
CA VAL A 444 -4.54 -6.74 30.96
C VAL A 444 -5.67 -7.51 30.30
N PHE A 445 -6.86 -6.93 30.31
CA PHE A 445 -8.01 -7.40 29.54
C PHE A 445 -8.16 -6.52 28.32
N TYR A 446 -7.79 -7.04 27.15
CA TYR A 446 -7.95 -6.32 25.89
C TYR A 446 -9.23 -6.77 25.21
N ILE A 447 -10.23 -5.88 25.17
CA ILE A 447 -11.56 -6.18 24.64
C ILE A 447 -11.77 -5.39 23.36
N ILE A 448 -11.88 -6.07 22.22
CA ILE A 448 -12.27 -5.50 20.94
C ILE A 448 -13.79 -5.57 20.84
N LYS A 449 -14.46 -4.46 21.05
CA LYS A 449 -15.91 -4.35 20.95
C LYS A 449 -16.28 -3.80 19.59
N GLU A 450 -16.77 -4.67 18.72
CA GLU A 450 -17.16 -4.32 17.36
C GLU A 450 -18.59 -4.80 17.06
N ASN A 451 -19.17 -4.57 15.95
CA ASN A 451 -18.69 -3.94 14.71
C ASN A 451 -19.54 -2.69 14.46
N ARG A 452 -19.19 -1.56 15.06
CA ARG A 452 -19.92 -0.29 14.96
C ARG A 452 -18.93 0.87 14.98
N THR A 453 -19.30 1.96 14.29
CA THR A 453 -18.53 3.20 14.33
C THR A 453 -18.80 3.98 15.61
N TYR A 454 -17.98 5.01 15.89
CA TYR A 454 -18.18 5.93 17.00
C TYR A 454 -19.60 6.52 16.98
N ASP A 455 -20.04 7.12 15.87
CA ASP A 455 -21.35 7.75 15.74
C ASP A 455 -22.51 6.77 15.97
N GLN A 456 -22.38 5.52 15.57
CA GLN A 456 -23.43 4.52 15.78
C GLN A 456 -23.64 4.16 17.25
N MET A 457 -22.62 4.34 18.10
CA MET A 457 -22.66 3.97 19.53
C MET A 457 -22.68 5.18 20.47
N LEU A 458 -21.91 6.21 20.19
CA LEU A 458 -21.66 7.34 21.06
C LEU A 458 -21.96 8.69 20.36
N GLY A 459 -22.61 8.65 19.20
CA GLY A 459 -22.93 9.84 18.41
C GLY A 459 -23.89 10.82 19.09
N ASP A 460 -24.62 10.38 20.13
CA ASP A 460 -25.52 11.20 20.95
C ASP A 460 -24.86 11.82 22.18
N MET A 461 -23.54 11.57 22.41
CA MET A 461 -22.80 12.18 23.51
C MET A 461 -22.48 13.67 23.20
N PRO A 462 -22.98 14.62 23.99
CA PRO A 462 -22.71 16.04 23.76
C PRO A 462 -21.27 16.46 24.06
N GLU A 463 -20.53 15.60 24.79
CA GLU A 463 -19.12 15.81 25.16
C GLU A 463 -18.18 15.54 23.98
N GLY A 464 -18.63 14.82 22.95
CA GLY A 464 -17.83 14.40 21.81
C GLY A 464 -18.23 15.05 20.50
N ASN A 465 -17.47 14.79 19.44
CA ASN A 465 -17.71 15.29 18.08
C ASN A 465 -18.50 14.27 17.24
N GLY A 466 -19.68 13.83 17.76
CA GLY A 466 -20.52 12.83 17.12
C GLY A 466 -21.67 13.41 16.30
N ASP A 467 -22.22 12.57 15.40
CA ASP A 467 -23.44 12.85 14.65
C ASP A 467 -24.60 11.99 15.17
N THR A 468 -25.53 12.63 15.89
CA THR A 468 -26.71 11.96 16.45
C THR A 468 -27.61 11.34 15.38
N ALA A 469 -27.58 11.84 14.14
CA ALA A 469 -28.35 11.29 13.02
C ALA A 469 -27.87 9.91 12.57
N LEU A 470 -26.67 9.51 12.99
CA LEU A 470 -26.09 8.18 12.70
C LEU A 470 -26.18 7.23 13.91
N CYS A 471 -26.67 7.69 15.07
CA CYS A 471 -26.67 6.91 16.30
C CYS A 471 -27.74 5.80 16.27
N LEU A 472 -27.27 4.54 16.24
CA LEU A 472 -28.12 3.34 16.31
C LEU A 472 -28.43 2.94 17.75
N PHE A 473 -27.47 3.13 18.66
CA PHE A 473 -27.50 2.62 20.03
C PHE A 473 -27.26 3.76 21.03
N PRO A 474 -28.24 4.69 21.16
CA PRO A 474 -28.12 5.84 22.08
C PRO A 474 -28.00 5.39 23.54
N GLU A 475 -27.70 6.32 24.44
CA GLU A 475 -27.43 6.06 25.86
C GLU A 475 -28.49 5.18 26.54
N ARG A 476 -29.77 5.36 26.20
CA ARG A 476 -30.86 4.52 26.74
C ARG A 476 -30.72 3.03 26.40
N ILE A 477 -29.95 2.68 25.35
CA ILE A 477 -29.66 1.30 24.92
C ILE A 477 -28.30 0.86 25.44
N THR A 478 -27.33 1.77 25.50
CA THR A 478 -25.93 1.49 25.85
C THR A 478 -25.45 2.32 27.06
N PRO A 479 -26.18 2.32 28.21
CA PRO A 479 -25.85 3.20 29.33
C PRO A 479 -24.45 2.94 29.90
N ASN A 480 -24.01 1.68 29.93
CA ASN A 480 -22.68 1.35 30.47
C ASN A 480 -21.54 1.83 29.56
N HIS A 481 -21.71 1.81 28.22
CA HIS A 481 -20.70 2.34 27.29
C HIS A 481 -20.57 3.86 27.46
N HIS A 482 -21.68 4.56 27.61
CA HIS A 482 -21.69 6.01 27.85
C HIS A 482 -21.08 6.37 29.19
N ALA A 483 -21.41 5.60 30.26
CA ALA A 483 -20.81 5.81 31.56
C ALA A 483 -19.29 5.59 31.54
N LEU A 484 -18.80 4.50 30.92
CA LEU A 484 -17.37 4.24 30.77
C LEU A 484 -16.65 5.38 30.00
N ALA A 485 -17.28 5.89 28.94
CA ALA A 485 -16.70 7.00 28.18
C ALA A 485 -16.60 8.29 28.99
N ARG A 486 -17.58 8.60 29.85
CA ARG A 486 -17.55 9.77 30.75
C ARG A 486 -16.62 9.59 31.94
N ASP A 487 -16.63 8.41 32.54
CA ASP A 487 -15.88 8.14 33.77
C ASP A 487 -14.38 7.99 33.52
N PHE A 488 -13.97 7.57 32.31
CA PHE A 488 -12.58 7.31 31.95
C PHE A 488 -12.12 8.16 30.79
N VAL A 489 -12.26 7.67 29.54
CA VAL A 489 -11.75 8.36 28.34
C VAL A 489 -12.75 8.23 27.20
N LEU A 490 -13.13 9.39 26.61
CA LEU A 490 -13.87 9.48 25.36
C LEU A 490 -12.90 9.78 24.21
N LEU A 491 -12.77 8.85 23.26
CA LEU A 491 -11.93 8.99 22.06
C LEU A 491 -12.83 9.25 20.85
N ASP A 492 -13.27 10.48 20.66
CA ASP A 492 -14.23 10.88 19.62
C ASP A 492 -13.61 11.07 18.22
N ASN A 493 -12.28 11.10 18.14
CA ASN A 493 -11.51 11.19 16.89
C ASN A 493 -10.44 10.09 16.82
N PHE A 494 -10.80 8.87 17.22
CA PHE A 494 -9.92 7.72 17.12
C PHE A 494 -9.92 7.15 15.70
N TYR A 495 -8.79 7.25 15.00
CA TYR A 495 -8.60 6.73 13.66
C TYR A 495 -7.92 5.38 13.70
N VAL A 496 -8.42 4.44 12.89
CA VAL A 496 -7.82 3.12 12.72
C VAL A 496 -6.77 3.15 11.61
N SER A 497 -5.76 2.28 11.70
CA SER A 497 -4.71 2.16 10.68
C SER A 497 -5.11 1.28 9.49
N ALA A 498 -6.35 0.81 9.45
CA ALA A 498 -6.87 -0.18 8.51
C ALA A 498 -8.08 0.35 7.74
N GLU A 499 -8.35 -0.21 6.59
CA GLU A 499 -9.51 0.12 5.76
C GLU A 499 -10.73 -0.75 6.06
N VAL A 500 -10.51 -2.02 6.45
CA VAL A 500 -11.57 -3.01 6.72
C VAL A 500 -11.20 -3.91 7.90
N SER A 501 -12.07 -4.85 8.29
CA SER A 501 -11.77 -5.79 9.39
C SER A 501 -10.59 -6.71 9.09
N ALA A 502 -10.34 -7.03 7.83
CA ALA A 502 -9.25 -7.91 7.41
C ALA A 502 -7.89 -7.46 7.91
N ASP A 503 -7.53 -6.23 7.59
CA ASP A 503 -6.30 -5.59 8.04
C ASP A 503 -6.45 -5.01 9.46
N GLY A 504 -7.66 -4.59 9.87
CA GLY A 504 -7.95 -4.03 11.18
C GLY A 504 -7.65 -4.95 12.35
N HIS A 505 -8.02 -6.21 12.27
CA HIS A 505 -7.68 -7.19 13.30
C HIS A 505 -6.17 -7.43 13.40
N ASN A 506 -5.46 -7.44 12.26
CA ASN A 506 -4.00 -7.53 12.26
C ASN A 506 -3.36 -6.30 12.93
N TRP A 507 -3.81 -5.09 12.59
CA TRP A 507 -3.33 -3.85 13.21
C TRP A 507 -3.58 -3.81 14.72
N SER A 508 -4.78 -4.22 15.16
CA SER A 508 -5.16 -4.16 16.57
C SER A 508 -4.47 -5.22 17.44
N THR A 509 -4.07 -6.36 16.88
CA THR A 509 -3.50 -7.48 17.65
C THR A 509 -2.00 -7.67 17.44
N ALA A 510 -1.46 -7.30 16.29
CA ALA A 510 -0.05 -7.48 15.94
C ALA A 510 0.71 -6.16 15.69
N GLY A 511 0.00 -5.02 15.60
CA GLY A 511 0.60 -3.71 15.36
C GLY A 511 0.97 -3.46 13.89
N TYR A 512 0.67 -4.37 12.97
CA TYR A 512 0.80 -4.17 11.53
C TYR A 512 -0.04 -5.20 10.73
N ALA A 513 -0.32 -4.91 9.47
CA ALA A 513 -0.83 -5.87 8.51
C ALA A 513 0.28 -6.26 7.53
N ASN A 514 0.41 -7.54 7.24
CA ASN A 514 1.44 -8.03 6.32
C ASN A 514 1.09 -7.75 4.85
N ASP A 515 2.08 -7.89 3.97
CA ASP A 515 1.96 -7.65 2.54
C ASP A 515 0.83 -8.47 1.87
N PHE A 516 0.64 -9.71 2.31
CA PHE A 516 -0.44 -10.57 1.81
C PHE A 516 -1.82 -9.98 2.14
N THR A 517 -2.06 -9.62 3.39
CA THR A 517 -3.34 -9.05 3.86
C THR A 517 -3.65 -7.75 3.12
N GLU A 518 -2.71 -6.80 3.08
CA GLU A 518 -2.87 -5.49 2.42
C GLU A 518 -3.20 -5.59 0.93
N LYS A 519 -2.68 -6.57 0.23
CA LYS A 519 -2.91 -6.76 -1.20
C LYS A 519 -4.15 -7.59 -1.53
N THR A 520 -4.63 -8.46 -0.62
CA THR A 520 -5.67 -9.43 -0.95
C THR A 520 -7.04 -9.10 -0.40
N TRP A 521 -7.17 -8.35 0.70
CA TRP A 521 -8.47 -7.97 1.26
C TRP A 521 -9.36 -7.26 0.23
N VAL A 522 -8.79 -6.44 -0.64
CA VAL A 522 -9.48 -5.67 -1.67
C VAL A 522 -10.28 -6.54 -2.65
N THR A 523 -9.84 -7.78 -2.88
CA THR A 523 -10.48 -8.70 -3.81
C THR A 523 -11.75 -9.30 -3.19
N SER A 524 -11.67 -9.78 -1.94
CA SER A 524 -12.80 -10.38 -1.24
C SER A 524 -13.86 -9.33 -0.88
N TYR A 525 -13.47 -8.18 -0.36
CA TYR A 525 -14.40 -7.08 -0.05
C TYR A 525 -14.93 -6.35 -1.30
N GLY A 526 -14.28 -6.54 -2.45
CA GLY A 526 -14.75 -6.04 -3.75
C GLY A 526 -15.68 -7.01 -4.48
N ASP A 527 -16.09 -8.10 -3.87
CA ASP A 527 -16.94 -9.16 -4.45
C ASP A 527 -16.33 -9.77 -5.73
N ARG A 528 -15.00 -9.88 -5.77
CA ARG A 528 -14.25 -10.43 -6.92
C ARG A 528 -13.65 -11.81 -6.62
N GLY A 529 -14.18 -12.50 -5.61
CA GLY A 529 -13.65 -13.78 -5.12
C GLY A 529 -12.44 -13.58 -4.20
N GLY A 530 -11.89 -14.69 -3.74
CA GLY A 530 -10.89 -14.73 -2.69
C GLY A 530 -11.53 -15.03 -1.34
N ASP A 531 -10.81 -15.80 -0.53
CA ASP A 531 -11.19 -16.01 0.86
C ASP A 531 -10.60 -14.88 1.68
N TYR A 532 -11.40 -14.37 2.61
CA TYR A 532 -10.90 -13.57 3.66
C TYR A 532 -10.40 -14.48 4.78
N VAL A 533 -9.12 -14.43 5.06
CA VAL A 533 -8.47 -15.25 6.07
C VAL A 533 -7.99 -14.34 7.19
N TYR A 534 -8.67 -14.38 8.33
CA TYR A 534 -8.25 -13.74 9.57
C TYR A 534 -8.49 -14.72 10.74
N GLU A 535 -8.34 -14.30 11.98
CA GLU A 535 -8.54 -15.12 13.18
C GLU A 535 -7.61 -16.36 13.23
N GLY A 536 -6.35 -16.16 12.90
CA GLY A 536 -5.32 -17.19 13.02
C GLY A 536 -5.25 -18.18 11.86
N GLN A 537 -5.97 -17.94 10.78
CA GLN A 537 -5.79 -18.68 9.53
C GLN A 537 -4.77 -18.01 8.59
N ASN A 538 -3.77 -17.34 9.13
CA ASN A 538 -2.70 -16.74 8.34
C ASN A 538 -1.99 -17.82 7.53
N LYS A 539 -1.92 -17.62 6.22
CA LYS A 539 -1.17 -18.48 5.30
C LYS A 539 0.28 -18.07 5.26
#